data_f6651dd4b78f8c9ab68ebd402d9f2a4e
#
_entry.id   f6651dd4b78f8c9ab68ebd402d9f2a4e
#
_cell.length_a   1.000
_cell.length_b   1.000
_cell.length_c   1.000
_cell.angle_alpha   90.00
_cell.angle_beta   90.00
_cell.angle_gamma   90.00
#
_symmetry.space_group_name_H-M   'P 1'
#
loop_
_entity.id
_entity.type
_entity.pdbx_description
1 polymer ?
#
loop_
_entity_poly.entity_id
_entity_poly.type
_entity_poly.pdbx_seq_one_letter_code
_entity_poly.pdbx_strand_id
1 'polypeptide(L)'
;MREWLYDVFRERPWWMSATMIFCAYMAVVYLPWDLFVKPVAKDEEVWFGIEFHGYFAKLAALPHWFVYSAAVYGFRRRRPWMAFWAPAYVAQVAFSIYVWKALETGGLTGLLVGLIPALPMAGLAFAFWSSRDHFAPRPLGLVARYGDWALVTGASSGIGAELARQIAADGMNVVLSARRSDRLARLAEEIEKASGVATRVVVADLSERDGQAALLEGVADLEIGLLVNNAGLGYQGRFDLQDGEKLRRLLAVNCEAPLVLTHALARRMCERGRGAVLFTGSAAGHQPLPLHAVYSATKAFDRMLGESLWGELRASNIDVTVLEPGSTRTEFQALAGELAHPGDPVETVARTGLEALGQQPSVLVGWYNWLRANVASRLLTRPVAIHAAHAVMAAQTPEDMR
;
A
#
# COMPACT_ATOMS: atom_id res chain seq x y z
N MET A 1 17.82 -12.96 9.74
CA MET A 1 17.28 -14.35 9.74
C MET A 1 16.69 -14.76 11.11
N ARG A 2 17.36 -14.54 12.25
CA ARG A 2 16.80 -14.86 13.58
C ARG A 2 15.53 -14.06 13.93
N GLU A 3 15.50 -12.75 13.68
CA GLU A 3 14.32 -11.91 13.90
C GLU A 3 13.13 -12.33 13.03
N TRP A 4 13.40 -12.67 11.76
CA TRP A 4 12.36 -13.15 10.84
C TRP A 4 11.70 -14.47 11.32
N LEU A 5 12.50 -15.42 11.81
CA LEU A 5 11.98 -16.67 12.39
C LEU A 5 11.18 -16.39 13.68
N TYR A 6 11.63 -15.44 14.48
CA TYR A 6 10.95 -15.05 15.73
C TYR A 6 9.56 -14.49 15.46
N ASP A 7 9.41 -13.57 14.48
CA ASP A 7 8.13 -12.98 14.10
C ASP A 7 7.18 -13.99 13.47
N VAL A 8 7.72 -14.97 12.74
CA VAL A 8 6.91 -16.01 12.07
C VAL A 8 6.25 -16.95 13.07
N PHE A 9 6.92 -17.27 14.19
CA PHE A 9 6.44 -18.30 15.11
C PHE A 9 5.80 -17.76 16.39
N ARG A 10 6.15 -16.57 16.87
CA ARG A 10 5.70 -16.04 18.14
C ARG A 10 4.32 -15.39 18.13
N GLU A 11 3.91 -14.82 16.97
CA GLU A 11 2.70 -14.02 16.89
C GLU A 11 1.51 -14.73 16.21
N ARG A 12 1.66 -16.01 15.85
CA ARG A 12 0.64 -16.80 15.14
C ARG A 12 0.52 -18.19 15.74
N PRO A 13 -0.67 -18.83 15.62
CA PRO A 13 -0.76 -20.25 15.86
C PRO A 13 0.25 -20.99 14.98
N TRP A 14 0.95 -21.97 15.55
CA TRP A 14 2.02 -22.70 14.85
C TRP A 14 1.56 -23.33 13.52
N TRP A 15 0.30 -23.83 13.46
CA TRP A 15 -0.29 -24.42 12.26
C TRP A 15 -0.47 -23.39 11.12
N MET A 16 -0.74 -22.13 11.46
CA MET A 16 -0.83 -21.03 10.48
C MET A 16 0.55 -20.71 9.90
N SER A 17 1.59 -20.71 10.74
CA SER A 17 2.99 -20.55 10.29
C SER A 17 3.44 -21.75 9.44
N ALA A 18 3.06 -22.97 9.81
CA ALA A 18 3.33 -24.17 9.03
C ALA A 18 2.64 -24.10 7.64
N THR A 19 1.40 -23.64 7.58
CA THR A 19 0.69 -23.43 6.29
C THR A 19 1.39 -22.37 5.44
N MET A 20 1.86 -21.26 6.03
CA MET A 20 2.62 -20.24 5.30
C MET A 20 3.92 -20.81 4.72
N ILE A 21 4.65 -21.62 5.49
CA ILE A 21 5.88 -22.29 5.02
C ILE A 21 5.57 -23.26 3.90
N PHE A 22 4.49 -24.03 4.03
CA PHE A 22 4.01 -24.90 2.96
C PHE A 22 3.68 -24.12 1.68
N CYS A 23 2.96 -23.00 1.79
CA CYS A 23 2.69 -22.14 0.64
C CYS A 23 3.98 -21.59 0.01
N ALA A 24 4.98 -21.23 0.81
CA ALA A 24 6.27 -20.79 0.30
C ALA A 24 7.03 -21.90 -0.44
N TYR A 25 7.02 -23.12 0.09
CA TYR A 25 7.58 -24.29 -0.59
C TYR A 25 6.87 -24.55 -1.94
N MET A 26 5.54 -24.53 -1.97
CA MET A 26 4.76 -24.69 -3.19
C MET A 26 5.08 -23.59 -4.23
N ALA A 27 5.16 -22.33 -3.80
CA ALA A 27 5.37 -21.19 -4.70
C ALA A 27 6.79 -21.13 -5.26
N VAL A 28 7.83 -21.50 -4.48
CA VAL A 28 9.25 -21.28 -4.84
C VAL A 28 9.91 -22.55 -5.36
N VAL A 29 9.46 -23.72 -4.91
CA VAL A 29 10.14 -25.00 -5.23
C VAL A 29 9.25 -25.88 -6.09
N TYR A 30 8.09 -26.33 -5.55
CA TYR A 30 7.30 -27.37 -6.19
C TYR A 30 6.68 -26.92 -7.52
N LEU A 31 5.92 -25.84 -7.54
CA LEU A 31 5.22 -25.38 -8.75
C LEU A 31 6.16 -24.87 -9.86
N PRO A 32 7.27 -24.16 -9.58
CA PRO A 32 8.26 -23.91 -10.61
C PRO A 32 8.86 -25.18 -11.20
N TRP A 33 9.17 -26.20 -10.35
CA TRP A 33 9.63 -27.49 -10.84
C TRP A 33 8.55 -28.18 -11.67
N ASP A 34 7.34 -28.23 -11.20
CA ASP A 34 6.20 -28.84 -11.90
C ASP A 34 5.95 -28.17 -13.26
N LEU A 35 5.93 -26.82 -13.31
CA LEU A 35 5.67 -26.06 -14.53
C LEU A 35 6.79 -26.14 -15.57
N PHE A 36 8.06 -26.10 -15.14
CA PHE A 36 9.18 -25.87 -16.06
C PHE A 36 10.10 -27.09 -16.23
N VAL A 37 10.12 -28.03 -15.30
CA VAL A 37 11.08 -29.14 -15.28
C VAL A 37 10.39 -30.49 -15.45
N LYS A 38 9.26 -30.76 -14.79
CA LYS A 38 8.52 -32.01 -14.89
C LYS A 38 8.08 -32.27 -16.33
N PRO A 39 8.30 -33.49 -16.88
CA PRO A 39 7.91 -33.84 -18.24
C PRO A 39 6.40 -33.72 -18.46
N VAL A 40 6.00 -33.07 -19.54
CA VAL A 40 4.57 -32.84 -19.90
C VAL A 40 3.77 -34.15 -19.94
N ALA A 41 4.34 -35.25 -20.44
CA ALA A 41 3.68 -36.54 -20.54
C ALA A 41 3.36 -37.17 -19.18
N LYS A 42 3.94 -36.67 -18.09
CA LYS A 42 3.71 -37.17 -16.70
C LYS A 42 2.96 -36.14 -15.85
N ASP A 43 2.43 -35.11 -16.48
CA ASP A 43 1.79 -34.01 -15.76
C ASP A 43 0.29 -34.24 -15.65
N GLU A 44 -0.21 -34.16 -14.42
CA GLU A 44 -1.60 -34.34 -14.05
C GLU A 44 -1.96 -33.27 -13.01
N GLU A 45 -3.12 -32.65 -13.18
CA GLU A 45 -3.64 -31.63 -12.28
C GLU A 45 -5.15 -31.80 -12.08
N VAL A 46 -5.64 -31.68 -10.85
CA VAL A 46 -7.06 -31.93 -10.54
C VAL A 46 -7.73 -30.65 -10.04
N TRP A 47 -8.78 -30.21 -10.75
CA TRP A 47 -9.65 -29.11 -10.35
C TRP A 47 -11.11 -29.56 -10.24
N PHE A 48 -11.72 -29.37 -9.07
CA PHE A 48 -13.12 -29.72 -8.81
C PHE A 48 -13.49 -31.19 -9.20
N GLY A 49 -12.52 -32.12 -9.06
CA GLY A 49 -12.70 -33.52 -9.45
C GLY A 49 -12.46 -33.81 -10.94
N ILE A 50 -12.12 -32.81 -11.74
CA ILE A 50 -11.74 -32.98 -13.15
C ILE A 50 -10.23 -33.09 -13.24
N GLU A 51 -9.73 -34.13 -13.88
CA GLU A 51 -8.31 -34.38 -14.08
C GLU A 51 -7.86 -33.85 -15.45
N PHE A 52 -6.82 -33.03 -15.42
CA PHE A 52 -6.17 -32.47 -16.59
C PHE A 52 -4.82 -33.17 -16.81
N HIS A 53 -4.45 -33.41 -18.06
CA HIS A 53 -3.20 -34.08 -18.43
C HIS A 53 -2.35 -33.21 -19.37
N GLY A 54 -1.03 -33.41 -19.35
CA GLY A 54 -0.09 -32.84 -20.29
C GLY A 54 -0.04 -31.30 -20.23
N TYR A 55 -0.15 -30.65 -21.37
CA TYR A 55 -0.12 -29.18 -21.43
C TYR A 55 -1.30 -28.51 -20.72
N PHE A 56 -2.48 -29.16 -20.69
CA PHE A 56 -3.61 -28.61 -19.94
C PHE A 56 -3.36 -28.66 -18.42
N ALA A 57 -2.67 -29.70 -17.91
CA ALA A 57 -2.25 -29.75 -16.52
C ALA A 57 -1.28 -28.60 -16.20
N LYS A 58 -0.29 -28.32 -17.06
CA LYS A 58 0.61 -27.17 -16.92
C LYS A 58 -0.14 -25.84 -16.84
N LEU A 59 -1.12 -25.62 -17.70
CA LEU A 59 -1.93 -24.40 -17.67
C LEU A 59 -2.77 -24.33 -16.39
N ALA A 60 -3.33 -25.46 -15.95
CA ALA A 60 -4.13 -25.56 -14.72
C ALA A 60 -3.30 -25.33 -13.44
N ALA A 61 -1.99 -25.57 -13.47
CA ALA A 61 -1.08 -25.30 -12.34
C ALA A 61 -0.77 -23.80 -12.15
N LEU A 62 -0.88 -22.96 -13.18
CA LEU A 62 -0.59 -21.51 -13.09
C LEU A 62 -1.46 -20.79 -12.05
N PRO A 63 -2.79 -20.97 -11.98
CA PRO A 63 -3.61 -20.39 -10.92
C PRO A 63 -3.19 -20.83 -9.51
N HIS A 64 -2.80 -22.10 -9.33
CA HIS A 64 -2.27 -22.58 -8.05
C HIS A 64 -0.99 -21.85 -7.67
N TRP A 65 -0.07 -21.67 -8.62
CA TRP A 65 1.15 -20.89 -8.36
C TRP A 65 0.87 -19.46 -7.91
N PHE A 66 -0.08 -18.80 -8.57
CA PHE A 66 -0.53 -17.48 -8.16
C PHE A 66 -1.13 -17.47 -6.74
N VAL A 67 -2.03 -18.43 -6.45
CA VAL A 67 -2.68 -18.51 -5.13
C VAL A 67 -1.68 -18.76 -4.01
N TYR A 68 -0.74 -19.70 -4.16
CA TYR A 68 0.27 -19.97 -3.15
C TYR A 68 1.22 -18.78 -2.96
N SER A 69 1.61 -18.11 -4.04
CA SER A 69 2.44 -16.90 -3.96
C SER A 69 1.72 -15.75 -3.25
N ALA A 70 0.46 -15.52 -3.58
CA ALA A 70 -0.39 -14.54 -2.92
C ALA A 70 -0.61 -14.90 -1.44
N ALA A 71 -0.80 -16.19 -1.11
CA ALA A 71 -0.98 -16.67 0.25
C ALA A 71 0.26 -16.37 1.12
N VAL A 72 1.48 -16.60 0.62
CA VAL A 72 2.72 -16.23 1.35
C VAL A 72 2.72 -14.76 1.72
N TYR A 73 2.41 -13.89 0.75
CA TYR A 73 2.31 -12.46 0.99
C TYR A 73 1.20 -12.13 2.00
N GLY A 74 0.01 -12.72 1.82
CA GLY A 74 -1.16 -12.51 2.67
C GLY A 74 -0.93 -12.95 4.12
N PHE A 75 -0.35 -14.12 4.33
CA PHE A 75 0.03 -14.62 5.65
C PHE A 75 1.11 -13.75 6.30
N ARG A 76 2.18 -13.45 5.55
CA ARG A 76 3.29 -12.65 6.08
C ARG A 76 2.84 -11.26 6.54
N ARG A 77 1.99 -10.60 5.75
CA ARG A 77 1.49 -9.25 5.99
C ARG A 77 0.14 -9.22 6.71
N ARG A 78 -0.41 -10.38 7.09
CA ARG A 78 -1.73 -10.51 7.75
C ARG A 78 -2.81 -9.70 7.05
N ARG A 79 -2.87 -9.82 5.72
CA ARG A 79 -3.80 -9.03 4.93
C ARG A 79 -5.25 -9.40 5.23
N PRO A 80 -6.17 -8.42 5.42
CA PRO A 80 -7.56 -8.68 5.79
C PRO A 80 -8.31 -9.61 4.83
N TRP A 81 -7.99 -9.59 3.53
CA TRP A 81 -8.59 -10.48 2.55
C TRP A 81 -8.31 -11.97 2.82
N MET A 82 -7.24 -12.29 3.55
CA MET A 82 -6.95 -13.67 3.96
C MET A 82 -8.01 -14.25 4.91
N ALA A 83 -8.72 -13.42 5.66
CA ALA A 83 -9.81 -13.85 6.55
C ALA A 83 -10.91 -14.63 5.80
N PHE A 84 -11.13 -14.29 4.54
CA PHE A 84 -12.08 -14.97 3.64
C PHE A 84 -11.39 -15.97 2.70
N TRP A 85 -10.31 -15.55 2.03
CA TRP A 85 -9.70 -16.36 0.99
C TRP A 85 -8.96 -17.60 1.49
N ALA A 86 -8.33 -17.56 2.67
CA ALA A 86 -7.64 -18.72 3.20
C ALA A 86 -8.62 -19.89 3.50
N PRO A 87 -9.71 -19.69 4.29
CA PRO A 87 -10.68 -20.76 4.51
C PRO A 87 -11.39 -21.17 3.22
N ALA A 88 -11.74 -20.25 2.32
CA ALA A 88 -12.43 -20.57 1.07
C ALA A 88 -11.58 -21.44 0.14
N TYR A 89 -10.30 -21.11 -0.04
CA TYR A 89 -9.41 -21.91 -0.87
C TYR A 89 -9.14 -23.30 -0.29
N VAL A 90 -8.91 -23.41 1.01
CA VAL A 90 -8.70 -24.72 1.66
C VAL A 90 -9.98 -25.57 1.60
N ALA A 91 -11.16 -24.97 1.75
CA ALA A 91 -12.44 -25.66 1.58
C ALA A 91 -12.63 -26.15 0.13
N GLN A 92 -12.25 -25.34 -0.87
CA GLN A 92 -12.27 -25.75 -2.28
C GLN A 92 -11.34 -26.94 -2.54
N VAL A 93 -10.13 -26.95 -1.97
CA VAL A 93 -9.20 -28.08 -2.07
C VAL A 93 -9.79 -29.32 -1.42
N ALA A 94 -10.39 -29.20 -0.22
CA ALA A 94 -11.07 -30.31 0.45
C ALA A 94 -12.18 -30.91 -0.43
N PHE A 95 -12.99 -30.05 -1.03
CA PHE A 95 -14.07 -30.47 -1.95
C PHE A 95 -13.51 -31.12 -3.21
N SER A 96 -12.48 -30.60 -3.84
CA SER A 96 -11.84 -31.18 -5.02
C SER A 96 -11.29 -32.58 -4.75
N ILE A 97 -10.59 -32.77 -3.64
CA ILE A 97 -10.05 -34.06 -3.22
C ILE A 97 -11.18 -35.06 -2.95
N TYR A 98 -12.25 -34.63 -2.27
CA TYR A 98 -13.41 -35.45 -2.01
C TYR A 98 -14.04 -35.96 -3.30
N VAL A 99 -14.38 -35.04 -4.22
CA VAL A 99 -15.04 -35.41 -5.48
C VAL A 99 -14.16 -36.32 -6.33
N TRP A 100 -12.87 -35.99 -6.44
CA TRP A 100 -11.93 -36.81 -7.21
C TRP A 100 -11.87 -38.23 -6.67
N LYS A 101 -11.64 -38.41 -5.36
CA LYS A 101 -11.56 -39.77 -4.75
C LYS A 101 -12.89 -40.53 -4.78
N ALA A 102 -14.02 -39.82 -4.65
CA ALA A 102 -15.32 -40.43 -4.75
C ALA A 102 -15.60 -40.98 -6.16
N LEU A 103 -15.20 -40.22 -7.19
CA LEU A 103 -15.35 -40.62 -8.60
C LEU A 103 -14.38 -41.75 -8.99
N GLU A 104 -13.11 -41.64 -8.58
CA GLU A 104 -12.08 -42.64 -8.88
C GLU A 104 -12.43 -44.03 -8.31
N THR A 105 -12.88 -44.06 -7.05
CA THR A 105 -13.19 -45.32 -6.37
C THR A 105 -14.61 -45.86 -6.72
N GLY A 106 -15.56 -44.97 -6.97
CA GLY A 106 -16.95 -45.28 -7.32
C GLY A 106 -17.80 -45.81 -6.16
N GLY A 107 -19.12 -45.75 -6.35
CA GLY A 107 -20.11 -46.29 -5.42
C GLY A 107 -20.06 -45.73 -4.00
N LEU A 108 -20.68 -46.42 -3.06
CA LEU A 108 -20.70 -46.00 -1.65
C LEU A 108 -19.29 -46.00 -1.03
N THR A 109 -18.44 -46.94 -1.44
CA THR A 109 -17.03 -46.99 -0.99
C THR A 109 -16.28 -45.75 -1.38
N GLY A 110 -16.46 -45.25 -2.60
CA GLY A 110 -15.82 -44.00 -3.05
C GLY A 110 -16.23 -42.79 -2.23
N LEU A 111 -17.51 -42.66 -1.89
CA LEU A 111 -18.02 -41.61 -1.03
C LEU A 111 -17.37 -41.63 0.36
N LEU A 112 -17.16 -42.80 0.94
CA LEU A 112 -16.53 -42.97 2.26
C LEU A 112 -15.02 -42.76 2.20
N VAL A 113 -14.33 -43.30 1.21
CA VAL A 113 -12.87 -43.16 1.04
C VAL A 113 -12.50 -41.72 0.74
N GLY A 114 -13.31 -40.98 -0.02
CA GLY A 114 -13.09 -39.56 -0.31
C GLY A 114 -13.10 -38.66 0.93
N LEU A 115 -13.82 -39.06 1.99
CA LEU A 115 -13.82 -38.31 3.25
C LEU A 115 -12.47 -38.33 3.97
N ILE A 116 -11.68 -39.39 3.84
CA ILE A 116 -10.43 -39.58 4.57
C ILE A 116 -9.46 -38.40 4.35
N PRO A 117 -9.08 -38.04 3.11
CA PRO A 117 -8.21 -36.90 2.86
C PRO A 117 -8.96 -35.56 2.93
N ALA A 118 -10.27 -35.50 2.71
CA ALA A 118 -11.03 -34.25 2.70
C ALA A 118 -11.29 -33.72 4.11
N LEU A 119 -11.54 -34.57 5.11
CA LEU A 119 -11.83 -34.13 6.48
C LEU A 119 -10.69 -33.33 7.13
N PRO A 120 -9.42 -33.72 7.06
CA PRO A 120 -8.33 -32.89 7.57
C PRO A 120 -8.26 -31.50 6.92
N MET A 121 -8.49 -31.41 5.61
CA MET A 121 -8.53 -30.14 4.89
C MET A 121 -9.74 -29.29 5.29
N ALA A 122 -10.91 -29.89 5.43
CA ALA A 122 -12.09 -29.20 5.96
C ALA A 122 -11.86 -28.70 7.39
N GLY A 123 -11.20 -29.49 8.24
CA GLY A 123 -10.78 -29.08 9.58
C GLY A 123 -9.83 -27.89 9.54
N LEU A 124 -8.87 -27.85 8.62
CA LEU A 124 -7.97 -26.72 8.42
C LEU A 124 -8.72 -25.47 7.92
N ALA A 125 -9.66 -25.64 6.99
CA ALA A 125 -10.52 -24.54 6.54
C ALA A 125 -11.34 -23.95 7.69
N PHE A 126 -11.90 -24.80 8.55
CA PHE A 126 -12.61 -24.38 9.76
C PHE A 126 -11.67 -23.66 10.76
N ALA A 127 -10.45 -24.14 10.95
CA ALA A 127 -9.46 -23.51 11.80
C ALA A 127 -9.11 -22.09 11.29
N PHE A 128 -8.96 -21.89 9.97
CA PHE A 128 -8.79 -20.56 9.37
C PHE A 128 -10.00 -19.67 9.60
N TRP A 129 -11.21 -20.19 9.40
CA TRP A 129 -12.44 -19.44 9.63
C TRP A 129 -12.58 -19.00 11.09
N SER A 130 -12.32 -19.89 12.04
CA SER A 130 -12.38 -19.61 13.47
C SER A 130 -11.30 -18.65 13.94
N SER A 131 -10.20 -18.58 13.21
CA SER A 131 -9.05 -17.70 13.53
C SER A 131 -8.95 -16.47 12.61
N ARG A 132 -10.03 -16.12 11.92
CA ARG A 132 -10.02 -14.98 10.96
C ARG A 132 -9.63 -13.65 11.57
N ASP A 133 -9.83 -13.47 12.87
CA ASP A 133 -9.46 -12.25 13.61
C ASP A 133 -7.95 -12.00 13.63
N HIS A 134 -7.12 -13.03 13.38
CA HIS A 134 -5.69 -12.86 13.16
C HIS A 134 -5.35 -12.02 11.93
N PHE A 135 -6.28 -11.88 11.00
CA PHE A 135 -6.17 -11.04 9.82
C PHE A 135 -6.93 -9.72 9.95
N ALA A 136 -7.58 -9.45 11.09
CA ALA A 136 -8.18 -8.15 11.35
C ALA A 136 -7.11 -7.05 11.38
N PRO A 137 -7.43 -5.85 10.91
CA PRO A 137 -6.53 -4.71 11.02
C PRO A 137 -6.13 -4.51 12.48
N ARG A 138 -4.83 -4.53 12.77
CA ARG A 138 -4.33 -4.27 14.13
C ARG A 138 -4.10 -2.78 14.33
N PRO A 139 -4.15 -2.32 15.59
CA PRO A 139 -3.61 -1.02 15.94
C PRO A 139 -2.17 -0.91 15.42
N LEU A 140 -1.81 0.24 14.87
CA LEU A 140 -0.48 0.48 14.32
C LEU A 140 0.54 0.71 15.42
N GLY A 141 0.06 1.05 16.62
CA GLY A 141 0.88 1.35 17.79
C GLY A 141 1.71 2.62 17.59
N LEU A 142 1.17 3.59 16.86
CA LEU A 142 1.89 4.82 16.49
C LEU A 142 2.33 5.63 17.69
N VAL A 143 1.47 5.74 18.73
CA VAL A 143 1.79 6.45 19.97
C VAL A 143 3.01 5.84 20.65
N ALA A 144 3.02 4.51 20.83
CA ALA A 144 4.13 3.82 21.46
C ALA A 144 5.44 3.93 20.65
N ARG A 145 5.34 3.98 19.33
CA ARG A 145 6.50 4.05 18.44
C ARG A 145 7.03 5.47 18.29
N TYR A 146 6.17 6.47 18.17
CA TYR A 146 6.57 7.80 17.73
C TYR A 146 6.24 8.92 18.71
N GLY A 147 5.32 8.72 19.65
CA GLY A 147 4.87 9.74 20.62
C GLY A 147 3.47 10.24 20.33
N ASP A 148 3.08 11.32 20.99
CA ASP A 148 1.67 11.66 21.15
C ASP A 148 1.08 12.48 19.99
N TRP A 149 1.90 13.20 19.24
CA TRP A 149 1.42 14.13 18.21
C TRP A 149 1.90 13.78 16.80
N ALA A 150 0.95 13.77 15.87
CA ALA A 150 1.22 13.76 14.43
C ALA A 150 0.90 15.12 13.80
N LEU A 151 1.67 15.54 12.80
CA LEU A 151 1.37 16.68 11.93
C LEU A 151 1.02 16.16 10.54
N VAL A 152 -0.19 16.47 10.06
CA VAL A 152 -0.67 16.09 8.73
C VAL A 152 -0.89 17.33 7.87
N THR A 153 -0.11 17.47 6.80
CA THR A 153 -0.29 18.54 5.83
C THR A 153 -1.28 18.13 4.73
N GLY A 154 -2.04 19.08 4.18
CA GLY A 154 -3.08 18.80 3.22
C GLY A 154 -4.26 18.03 3.81
N ALA A 155 -4.53 18.17 5.11
CA ALA A 155 -5.52 17.41 5.86
C ALA A 155 -6.98 17.76 5.52
N SER A 156 -7.25 18.79 4.72
CA SER A 156 -8.62 19.25 4.45
C SER A 156 -9.42 18.34 3.50
N SER A 157 -8.82 17.33 2.89
CA SER A 157 -9.49 16.37 1.98
C SER A 157 -8.62 15.17 1.60
N GLY A 158 -9.26 14.21 0.92
CA GLY A 158 -8.59 13.09 0.27
C GLY A 158 -7.70 12.27 1.21
N ILE A 159 -6.51 11.91 0.72
CA ILE A 159 -5.55 11.05 1.44
C ILE A 159 -5.14 11.67 2.78
N GLY A 160 -4.92 12.98 2.84
CA GLY A 160 -4.51 13.66 4.08
C GLY A 160 -5.57 13.62 5.17
N ALA A 161 -6.84 13.84 4.82
CA ALA A 161 -7.95 13.71 5.77
C ALA A 161 -8.08 12.28 6.29
N GLU A 162 -7.93 11.31 5.42
CA GLU A 162 -8.04 9.89 5.80
C GLU A 162 -6.84 9.41 6.62
N LEU A 163 -5.61 9.87 6.30
CA LEU A 163 -4.44 9.62 7.14
C LEU A 163 -4.66 10.19 8.55
N ALA A 164 -5.20 11.42 8.65
CA ALA A 164 -5.51 12.03 9.95
C ALA A 164 -6.51 11.19 10.76
N ARG A 165 -7.59 10.69 10.13
CA ARG A 165 -8.58 9.80 10.78
C ARG A 165 -7.95 8.52 11.30
N GLN A 166 -7.17 7.85 10.46
CA GLN A 166 -6.55 6.56 10.84
C GLN A 166 -5.46 6.73 11.91
N ILE A 167 -4.70 7.80 11.87
CA ILE A 167 -3.71 8.15 12.90
C ILE A 167 -4.41 8.42 14.23
N ALA A 168 -5.49 9.20 14.21
CA ALA A 168 -6.30 9.49 15.39
C ALA A 168 -6.98 8.22 15.95
N ALA A 169 -7.48 7.35 15.10
CA ALA A 169 -8.06 6.06 15.50
C ALA A 169 -7.05 5.11 16.16
N ASP A 170 -5.74 5.31 15.88
CA ASP A 170 -4.65 4.60 16.58
C ASP A 170 -4.20 5.28 17.90
N GLY A 171 -4.87 6.38 18.27
CA GLY A 171 -4.71 7.07 19.56
C GLY A 171 -3.78 8.28 19.56
N MET A 172 -3.21 8.68 18.41
CA MET A 172 -2.38 9.89 18.33
C MET A 172 -3.23 11.16 18.25
N ASN A 173 -2.82 12.20 18.94
CA ASN A 173 -3.31 13.57 18.71
C ASN A 173 -2.84 14.07 17.34
N VAL A 174 -3.65 14.90 16.67
CA VAL A 174 -3.36 15.28 15.29
C VAL A 174 -3.37 16.79 15.08
N VAL A 175 -2.28 17.33 14.58
CA VAL A 175 -2.25 18.68 14.00
C VAL A 175 -2.71 18.57 12.55
N LEU A 176 -3.79 19.28 12.22
CA LEU A 176 -4.40 19.33 10.90
C LEU A 176 -4.00 20.64 10.21
N SER A 177 -3.26 20.57 9.10
CA SER A 177 -2.84 21.75 8.37
C SER A 177 -3.28 21.74 6.92
N ALA A 178 -3.89 22.83 6.48
CA ALA A 178 -4.26 23.15 5.10
C ALA A 178 -4.74 24.61 5.02
N ARG A 179 -5.17 25.04 3.81
CA ARG A 179 -5.70 26.40 3.57
C ARG A 179 -7.16 26.58 3.96
N ARG A 180 -7.97 25.50 3.91
CA ARG A 180 -9.44 25.55 4.09
C ARG A 180 -9.80 25.35 5.56
N SER A 181 -9.90 26.45 6.30
CA SER A 181 -10.15 26.45 7.75
C SER A 181 -11.47 25.77 8.13
N ASP A 182 -12.52 25.97 7.35
CA ASP A 182 -13.84 25.39 7.58
C ASP A 182 -13.85 23.86 7.51
N ARG A 183 -13.07 23.30 6.57
CA ARG A 183 -12.94 21.84 6.42
C ARG A 183 -12.06 21.26 7.51
N LEU A 184 -11.00 21.96 7.91
CA LEU A 184 -10.15 21.53 9.01
C LEU A 184 -10.92 21.49 10.33
N ALA A 185 -11.72 22.52 10.61
CA ALA A 185 -12.53 22.57 11.83
C ALA A 185 -13.53 21.40 11.90
N ARG A 186 -14.24 21.11 10.80
CA ARG A 186 -15.15 19.98 10.72
C ARG A 186 -14.44 18.63 10.91
N LEU A 187 -13.28 18.46 10.31
CA LEU A 187 -12.49 17.24 10.48
C LEU A 187 -11.96 17.09 11.92
N ALA A 188 -11.59 18.21 12.56
CA ALA A 188 -11.17 18.21 13.96
C ALA A 188 -12.29 17.72 14.88
N GLU A 189 -13.49 18.30 14.76
CA GLU A 189 -14.67 17.87 15.53
C GLU A 189 -15.03 16.40 15.30
N GLU A 190 -14.97 15.95 14.04
CA GLU A 190 -15.21 14.55 13.67
C GLU A 190 -14.20 13.61 14.37
N ILE A 191 -12.91 13.92 14.31
CA ILE A 191 -11.83 13.14 14.89
C ILE A 191 -11.95 13.10 16.42
N GLU A 192 -12.13 14.24 17.07
CA GLU A 192 -12.26 14.33 18.52
C GLU A 192 -13.45 13.51 19.03
N LYS A 193 -14.58 13.59 18.33
CA LYS A 193 -15.79 12.84 18.67
C LYS A 193 -15.61 11.32 18.45
N ALA A 194 -14.92 10.92 17.38
CA ALA A 194 -14.80 9.52 17.00
C ALA A 194 -13.71 8.79 17.79
N SER A 195 -12.60 9.46 18.07
CA SER A 195 -11.38 8.83 18.61
C SER A 195 -11.01 9.31 20.02
N GLY A 196 -11.61 10.41 20.52
CA GLY A 196 -11.31 10.95 21.84
C GLY A 196 -9.91 11.55 22.00
N VAL A 197 -9.20 11.77 20.90
CA VAL A 197 -7.86 12.40 20.89
C VAL A 197 -7.98 13.92 20.75
N ALA A 198 -6.94 14.67 21.11
CA ALA A 198 -6.89 16.11 20.89
C ALA A 198 -6.51 16.42 19.43
N THR A 199 -7.07 17.51 18.90
CA THR A 199 -6.69 18.05 17.61
C THR A 199 -6.18 19.50 17.73
N ARG A 200 -5.33 19.91 16.79
CA ARG A 200 -4.93 21.31 16.60
C ARG A 200 -5.06 21.67 15.13
N VAL A 201 -5.78 22.74 14.84
CA VAL A 201 -5.90 23.26 13.48
C VAL A 201 -4.87 24.37 13.28
N VAL A 202 -4.03 24.25 12.25
CA VAL A 202 -3.09 25.28 11.82
C VAL A 202 -3.33 25.60 10.35
N VAL A 203 -3.97 26.74 10.09
CA VAL A 203 -4.26 27.19 8.73
C VAL A 203 -2.97 27.76 8.11
N ALA A 204 -2.47 27.15 7.03
CA ALA A 204 -1.27 27.58 6.37
C ALA A 204 -1.33 27.36 4.84
N ASP A 205 -0.86 28.32 4.07
CA ASP A 205 -0.58 28.13 2.64
C ASP A 205 0.89 27.77 2.45
N LEU A 206 1.14 26.50 2.19
CA LEU A 206 2.49 25.95 2.02
C LEU A 206 3.15 26.35 0.68
N SER A 207 2.44 27.04 -0.20
CA SER A 207 3.06 27.67 -1.39
C SER A 207 3.85 28.94 -1.06
N GLU A 208 3.70 29.45 0.16
CA GLU A 208 4.34 30.66 0.65
C GLU A 208 5.29 30.33 1.82
N ARG A 209 6.48 30.97 1.85
CA ARG A 209 7.47 30.76 2.91
C ARG A 209 6.95 31.16 4.28
N ASP A 210 6.18 32.24 4.35
CA ASP A 210 5.55 32.69 5.58
C ASP A 210 4.52 31.65 6.10
N GLY A 211 3.81 30.99 5.19
CA GLY A 211 2.89 29.90 5.56
C GLY A 211 3.61 28.67 6.11
N GLN A 212 4.77 28.32 5.53
CA GLN A 212 5.63 27.25 6.05
C GLN A 212 6.18 27.60 7.44
N ALA A 213 6.65 28.84 7.62
CA ALA A 213 7.14 29.34 8.92
C ALA A 213 6.04 29.36 9.97
N ALA A 214 4.84 29.88 9.63
CA ALA A 214 3.69 29.92 10.52
C ALA A 214 3.24 28.50 10.97
N LEU A 215 3.33 27.51 10.08
CA LEU A 215 3.05 26.12 10.45
C LEU A 215 4.06 25.59 11.48
N LEU A 216 5.36 25.82 11.27
CA LEU A 216 6.41 25.41 12.22
C LEU A 216 6.28 26.11 13.57
N GLU A 217 5.93 27.40 13.58
CA GLU A 217 5.64 28.15 14.80
C GLU A 217 4.40 27.61 15.51
N GLY A 218 3.33 27.31 14.76
CA GLY A 218 2.07 26.77 15.29
C GLY A 218 2.20 25.38 15.95
N VAL A 219 3.34 24.70 15.77
CA VAL A 219 3.65 23.39 16.39
C VAL A 219 4.92 23.43 17.25
N ALA A 220 5.46 24.61 17.53
CA ALA A 220 6.74 24.75 18.22
C ALA A 220 6.71 24.19 19.66
N ASP A 221 5.58 24.30 20.33
CA ASP A 221 5.31 23.80 21.68
C ASP A 221 4.95 22.31 21.73
N LEU A 222 4.75 21.66 20.57
CA LEU A 222 4.38 20.24 20.50
C LEU A 222 5.59 19.35 20.18
N GLU A 223 5.57 18.17 20.79
CA GLU A 223 6.49 17.09 20.43
C GLU A 223 5.90 16.29 19.24
N ILE A 224 6.14 16.78 18.00
CA ILE A 224 5.70 16.08 16.82
C ILE A 224 6.52 14.80 16.64
N GLY A 225 5.88 13.67 16.78
CA GLY A 225 6.48 12.35 16.62
C GLY A 225 6.30 11.76 15.23
N LEU A 226 5.23 12.15 14.51
CA LEU A 226 4.97 11.73 13.14
C LEU A 226 4.69 12.95 12.26
N LEU A 227 5.52 13.17 11.24
CA LEU A 227 5.26 14.14 10.17
C LEU A 227 4.69 13.44 8.94
N VAL A 228 3.52 13.88 8.48
CA VAL A 228 2.92 13.43 7.22
C VAL A 228 2.95 14.56 6.20
N ASN A 229 3.95 14.53 5.30
CA ASN A 229 4.05 15.39 4.14
C ASN A 229 3.09 14.89 3.05
N ASN A 230 1.84 15.33 3.11
CA ASN A 230 0.80 14.90 2.17
C ASN A 230 0.28 16.06 1.31
N ALA A 231 0.41 17.31 1.72
CA ALA A 231 0.01 18.44 0.88
C ALA A 231 0.64 18.32 -0.51
N GLY A 232 -0.16 18.50 -1.54
CA GLY A 232 0.32 18.41 -2.91
C GLY A 232 -0.65 19.04 -3.90
N LEU A 233 -0.11 19.54 -4.98
CA LEU A 233 -0.82 20.10 -6.12
C LEU A 233 -0.48 19.28 -7.36
N GLY A 234 -1.45 19.16 -8.29
CA GLY A 234 -1.28 18.66 -9.65
C GLY A 234 -1.57 19.77 -10.65
N TYR A 235 -1.01 19.64 -11.84
CA TYR A 235 -1.36 20.49 -12.97
C TYR A 235 -1.11 19.73 -14.25
N GLN A 236 -2.21 19.35 -14.92
CA GLN A 236 -2.18 18.55 -16.15
C GLN A 236 -2.30 19.45 -17.37
N GLY A 237 -1.61 19.09 -18.45
CA GLY A 237 -1.62 19.77 -19.71
C GLY A 237 -0.23 19.95 -20.32
N ARG A 238 -0.21 20.38 -21.57
CA ARG A 238 1.01 20.68 -22.31
C ARG A 238 1.80 21.80 -21.61
N PHE A 239 3.09 21.59 -21.43
CA PHE A 239 3.94 22.42 -20.61
C PHE A 239 3.93 23.92 -21.00
N ASP A 240 3.95 24.20 -22.29
CA ASP A 240 3.94 25.57 -22.86
C ASP A 240 2.58 26.28 -22.73
N LEU A 241 1.49 25.54 -22.43
CA LEU A 241 0.16 26.09 -22.16
C LEU A 241 -0.11 26.29 -20.67
N GLN A 242 0.75 25.80 -19.80
CA GLN A 242 0.56 25.90 -18.36
C GLN A 242 0.94 27.27 -17.81
N ASP A 243 0.17 27.74 -16.83
CA ASP A 243 0.44 28.97 -16.09
C ASP A 243 1.71 28.86 -15.23
N GLY A 244 2.68 29.73 -15.43
CA GLY A 244 3.98 29.72 -14.75
C GLY A 244 3.86 29.91 -13.24
N GLU A 245 2.91 30.73 -12.74
CA GLU A 245 2.72 30.92 -11.30
C GLU A 245 2.12 29.68 -10.64
N LYS A 246 1.19 28.99 -11.31
CA LYS A 246 0.70 27.69 -10.83
C LYS A 246 1.81 26.65 -10.77
N LEU A 247 2.73 26.63 -11.75
CA LEU A 247 3.89 25.74 -11.73
C LEU A 247 4.84 26.05 -10.57
N ARG A 248 5.10 27.32 -10.29
CA ARG A 248 5.92 27.73 -9.12
C ARG A 248 5.27 27.30 -7.80
N ARG A 249 3.97 27.55 -7.64
CA ARG A 249 3.21 27.09 -6.46
C ARG A 249 3.23 25.57 -6.31
N LEU A 250 3.16 24.83 -7.41
CA LEU A 250 3.27 23.37 -7.41
C LEU A 250 4.64 22.93 -6.87
N LEU A 251 5.74 23.56 -7.32
CA LEU A 251 7.08 23.27 -6.82
C LEU A 251 7.20 23.62 -5.33
N ALA A 252 6.69 24.78 -4.92
CA ALA A 252 6.74 25.21 -3.52
C ALA A 252 6.00 24.23 -2.59
N VAL A 253 4.79 23.80 -2.97
CA VAL A 253 4.00 22.88 -2.14
C VAL A 253 4.54 21.44 -2.17
N ASN A 254 4.95 20.95 -3.36
CA ASN A 254 5.32 19.55 -3.50
C ASN A 254 6.80 19.26 -3.15
N CYS A 255 7.69 20.27 -3.23
CA CYS A 255 9.12 20.07 -2.98
C CYS A 255 9.66 20.92 -1.83
N GLU A 256 9.46 22.26 -1.87
CA GLU A 256 10.05 23.17 -0.87
C GLU A 256 9.43 22.89 0.52
N ALA A 257 8.10 22.83 0.62
CA ALA A 257 7.43 22.64 1.90
C ALA A 257 7.81 21.31 2.57
N PRO A 258 7.72 20.13 1.92
CA PRO A 258 8.15 18.88 2.56
C PRO A 258 9.64 18.87 2.93
N LEU A 259 10.51 19.53 2.14
CA LEU A 259 11.93 19.68 2.49
C LEU A 259 12.11 20.50 3.78
N VAL A 260 11.50 21.69 3.86
CA VAL A 260 11.62 22.61 4.99
C VAL A 260 11.05 22.01 6.27
N LEU A 261 9.83 21.46 6.19
CA LEU A 261 9.17 20.84 7.34
C LEU A 261 9.92 19.60 7.83
N THR A 262 10.38 18.76 6.91
CA THR A 262 11.15 17.55 7.27
C THR A 262 12.47 17.94 7.93
N HIS A 263 13.22 18.89 7.37
CA HIS A 263 14.48 19.33 7.93
C HIS A 263 14.32 19.85 9.38
N ALA A 264 13.31 20.70 9.60
CA ALA A 264 13.06 21.29 10.91
C ALA A 264 12.63 20.25 11.95
N LEU A 265 11.68 19.37 11.61
CA LEU A 265 11.11 18.39 12.54
C LEU A 265 11.98 17.15 12.72
N ALA A 266 12.63 16.66 11.66
CA ALA A 266 13.54 15.52 11.76
C ALA A 266 14.73 15.82 12.67
N ARG A 267 15.25 17.05 12.67
CA ARG A 267 16.28 17.47 13.63
C ARG A 267 15.82 17.27 15.07
N ARG A 268 14.62 17.75 15.43
CA ARG A 268 14.03 17.56 16.76
C ARG A 268 13.77 16.09 17.09
N MET A 269 13.35 15.29 16.09
CA MET A 269 13.16 13.83 16.23
C MET A 269 14.50 13.12 16.50
N CYS A 270 15.56 13.46 15.77
CA CYS A 270 16.90 12.89 15.98
C CYS A 270 17.46 13.19 17.36
N GLU A 271 17.26 14.42 17.89
CA GLU A 271 17.67 14.80 19.24
C GLU A 271 16.98 13.95 20.33
N ARG A 272 15.74 13.49 20.06
CA ARG A 272 14.98 12.60 20.94
C ARG A 272 15.25 11.10 20.72
N GLY A 273 15.86 10.74 19.59
CA GLY A 273 16.04 9.35 19.18
C GLY A 273 14.73 8.62 18.86
N ARG A 274 13.68 9.35 18.47
CA ARG A 274 12.36 8.79 18.18
C ARG A 274 11.55 9.70 17.25
N GLY A 275 10.96 9.12 16.19
CA GLY A 275 10.07 9.82 15.29
C GLY A 275 9.86 9.12 13.96
N ALA A 276 8.99 9.69 13.13
CA ALA A 276 8.76 9.20 11.78
C ALA A 276 8.37 10.30 10.80
N VAL A 277 8.67 10.07 9.52
CA VAL A 277 8.25 10.92 8.40
C VAL A 277 7.60 10.06 7.32
N LEU A 278 6.37 10.39 6.96
CA LEU A 278 5.65 9.80 5.84
C LEU A 278 5.52 10.83 4.73
N PHE A 279 6.09 10.54 3.56
CA PHE A 279 5.89 11.34 2.35
C PHE A 279 4.76 10.74 1.51
N THR A 280 3.87 11.56 1.00
CA THR A 280 2.91 11.17 -0.04
C THR A 280 3.52 11.47 -1.41
N GLY A 281 4.27 10.50 -1.92
CA GLY A 281 4.76 10.46 -3.28
C GLY A 281 3.66 10.18 -4.30
N SER A 282 3.98 9.44 -5.35
CA SER A 282 3.04 8.93 -6.35
C SER A 282 3.72 7.88 -7.24
N ALA A 283 2.95 6.95 -7.79
CA ALA A 283 3.39 6.11 -8.90
C ALA A 283 3.90 6.95 -10.10
N ALA A 284 3.45 8.20 -10.22
CA ALA A 284 3.93 9.17 -11.21
C ALA A 284 5.43 9.50 -11.08
N GLY A 285 6.03 9.34 -9.88
CA GLY A 285 7.45 9.58 -9.64
C GLY A 285 8.41 8.52 -10.20
N HIS A 286 7.91 7.43 -10.77
CA HIS A 286 8.74 6.34 -11.29
C HIS A 286 9.16 6.51 -12.75
N GLN A 287 8.45 7.35 -13.49
CA GLN A 287 8.70 7.54 -14.93
C GLN A 287 8.32 8.93 -15.41
N PRO A 288 8.90 9.43 -16.52
CA PRO A 288 8.45 10.66 -17.15
C PRO A 288 6.99 10.54 -17.63
N LEU A 289 6.18 11.55 -17.29
CA LEU A 289 4.78 11.63 -17.73
C LEU A 289 4.60 12.90 -18.59
N PRO A 290 4.58 12.80 -19.93
CA PRO A 290 4.15 13.91 -20.78
C PRO A 290 2.76 14.41 -20.37
N LEU A 291 2.49 15.69 -20.54
CA LEU A 291 1.27 16.38 -20.08
C LEU A 291 1.13 16.47 -18.53
N HIS A 292 2.05 15.87 -17.79
CA HIS A 292 2.10 15.94 -16.34
C HIS A 292 3.58 16.08 -15.85
N ALA A 293 4.41 16.73 -16.66
CA ALA A 293 5.87 16.73 -16.52
C ALA A 293 6.36 17.27 -15.19
N VAL A 294 5.91 18.46 -14.78
CA VAL A 294 6.36 19.08 -13.52
C VAL A 294 5.89 18.28 -12.31
N TYR A 295 4.64 17.81 -12.32
CA TYR A 295 4.13 16.98 -11.23
C TYR A 295 4.93 15.68 -11.08
N SER A 296 5.17 14.95 -12.18
CA SER A 296 5.95 13.71 -12.10
C SER A 296 7.38 13.96 -11.59
N ALA A 297 7.99 15.08 -11.95
CA ALA A 297 9.29 15.48 -11.45
C ALA A 297 9.26 15.77 -9.94
N THR A 298 8.22 16.46 -9.42
CA THR A 298 8.07 16.68 -7.97
C THR A 298 7.87 15.39 -7.20
N LYS A 299 7.13 14.42 -7.77
CA LYS A 299 6.90 13.13 -7.11
C LYS A 299 8.13 12.22 -7.16
N ALA A 300 8.98 12.37 -8.17
CA ALA A 300 10.33 11.79 -8.17
C ALA A 300 11.23 12.41 -7.10
N PHE A 301 11.13 13.73 -6.86
CA PHE A 301 11.83 14.41 -5.77
C PHE A 301 11.41 13.84 -4.40
N ASP A 302 10.10 13.78 -4.09
CA ASP A 302 9.59 13.23 -2.83
C ASP A 302 10.11 11.81 -2.60
N ARG A 303 10.10 10.97 -3.63
CA ARG A 303 10.58 9.60 -3.58
C ARG A 303 12.07 9.53 -3.28
N MET A 304 12.91 10.23 -4.08
CA MET A 304 14.35 10.20 -3.89
C MET A 304 14.78 10.76 -2.54
N LEU A 305 14.15 11.86 -2.11
CA LEU A 305 14.40 12.44 -0.80
C LEU A 305 14.01 11.46 0.32
N GLY A 306 12.79 10.93 0.29
CA GLY A 306 12.31 10.03 1.34
C GLY A 306 13.09 8.71 1.43
N GLU A 307 13.41 8.07 0.30
CA GLU A 307 14.23 6.86 0.27
C GLU A 307 15.68 7.10 0.75
N SER A 308 16.25 8.28 0.46
CA SER A 308 17.58 8.66 0.97
C SER A 308 17.55 8.90 2.48
N LEU A 309 16.56 9.66 2.96
CA LEU A 309 16.39 9.91 4.40
C LEU A 309 16.09 8.63 5.20
N TRP A 310 15.40 7.66 4.61
CA TRP A 310 15.24 6.34 5.22
C TRP A 310 16.60 5.68 5.53
N GLY A 311 17.57 5.80 4.63
CA GLY A 311 18.93 5.32 4.86
C GLY A 311 19.69 6.12 5.91
N GLU A 312 19.64 7.46 5.82
CA GLU A 312 20.41 8.37 6.67
C GLU A 312 19.91 8.40 8.13
N LEU A 313 18.58 8.46 8.33
CA LEU A 313 18.00 8.73 9.66
C LEU A 313 17.76 7.45 10.49
N ARG A 314 17.91 6.28 9.89
CA ARG A 314 17.71 5.00 10.57
C ARG A 314 18.63 4.80 11.78
N ALA A 315 19.88 5.28 11.70
CA ALA A 315 20.81 5.23 12.82
C ALA A 315 20.38 6.08 14.03
N SER A 316 19.55 7.10 13.78
CA SER A 316 18.94 7.95 14.81
C SER A 316 17.58 7.44 15.28
N ASN A 317 17.18 6.22 14.91
CA ASN A 317 15.88 5.60 15.22
C ASN A 317 14.69 6.42 14.69
N ILE A 318 14.82 7.00 13.50
CA ILE A 318 13.78 7.71 12.79
C ILE A 318 13.33 6.88 11.59
N ASP A 319 12.04 6.57 11.56
CA ASP A 319 11.43 5.87 10.44
C ASP A 319 11.03 6.84 9.32
N VAL A 320 11.40 6.53 8.08
CA VAL A 320 10.96 7.31 6.91
C VAL A 320 10.33 6.35 5.90
N THR A 321 9.21 6.73 5.31
CA THR A 321 8.56 5.93 4.26
C THR A 321 7.90 6.84 3.24
N VAL A 322 7.98 6.48 1.97
CA VAL A 322 7.25 7.13 0.88
C VAL A 322 6.04 6.28 0.50
N LEU A 323 4.86 6.83 0.70
CA LEU A 323 3.61 6.27 0.19
C LEU A 323 3.46 6.70 -1.27
N GLU A 324 3.33 5.77 -2.19
CA GLU A 324 3.23 6.03 -3.63
C GLU A 324 1.88 5.55 -4.18
N PRO A 325 0.82 6.38 -4.06
CA PRO A 325 -0.47 6.06 -4.65
C PRO A 325 -0.42 6.03 -6.17
N GLY A 326 -1.27 5.19 -6.77
CA GLY A 326 -1.76 5.41 -8.11
C GLY A 326 -2.88 6.45 -8.12
N SER A 327 -3.76 6.37 -9.13
CA SER A 327 -5.00 7.13 -9.11
C SER A 327 -5.81 6.78 -7.85
N THR A 328 -6.29 7.79 -7.13
CA THR A 328 -7.06 7.64 -5.89
C THR A 328 -8.34 8.46 -5.99
N ARG A 329 -9.44 7.93 -5.51
CA ARG A 329 -10.75 8.60 -5.54
C ARG A 329 -10.80 9.78 -4.57
N THR A 330 -10.39 10.96 -5.04
CA THR A 330 -10.34 12.22 -4.29
C THR A 330 -10.68 13.40 -5.21
N GLU A 331 -10.80 14.61 -4.66
CA GLU A 331 -10.96 15.84 -5.44
C GLU A 331 -9.68 16.26 -6.21
N PHE A 332 -8.55 15.57 -6.00
CA PHE A 332 -7.26 15.93 -6.59
C PHE A 332 -7.31 15.96 -8.13
N GLN A 333 -7.96 14.97 -8.75
CA GLN A 333 -8.07 14.90 -10.21
C GLN A 333 -8.70 16.17 -10.79
N ALA A 334 -9.86 16.58 -10.24
CA ALA A 334 -10.54 17.79 -10.68
C ALA A 334 -9.71 19.06 -10.44
N LEU A 335 -8.99 19.14 -9.31
CA LEU A 335 -8.13 20.27 -8.97
C LEU A 335 -6.88 20.34 -9.84
N ALA A 336 -6.37 19.19 -10.30
CA ALA A 336 -5.24 19.08 -11.22
C ALA A 336 -5.62 19.39 -12.68
N GLY A 337 -6.91 19.48 -13.01
CA GLY A 337 -7.40 19.64 -14.37
C GLY A 337 -7.42 18.32 -15.17
N GLU A 338 -7.52 17.18 -14.47
CA GLU A 338 -7.63 15.86 -15.07
C GLU A 338 -9.10 15.52 -15.38
N LEU A 339 -9.31 14.80 -16.48
CA LEU A 339 -10.61 14.16 -16.74
C LEU A 339 -10.81 13.03 -15.70
N ALA A 340 -12.06 12.83 -15.28
CA ALA A 340 -12.38 11.81 -14.28
C ALA A 340 -12.01 10.41 -14.76
N HIS A 341 -11.31 9.67 -13.92
CA HIS A 341 -10.90 8.28 -14.18
C HIS A 341 -10.94 7.44 -12.89
N PRO A 342 -11.02 6.09 -12.98
CA PRO A 342 -11.06 5.22 -11.82
C PRO A 342 -9.84 5.37 -10.90
N GLY A 343 -10.03 5.15 -9.62
CA GLY A 343 -8.96 5.19 -8.62
C GLY A 343 -9.22 4.28 -7.42
N ASP A 344 -8.17 4.03 -6.67
CA ASP A 344 -8.21 3.24 -5.44
C ASP A 344 -9.03 3.95 -4.34
N PRO A 345 -9.67 3.19 -3.41
CA PRO A 345 -10.28 3.76 -2.22
C PRO A 345 -9.24 4.47 -1.35
N VAL A 346 -9.58 5.67 -0.87
CA VAL A 346 -8.66 6.49 -0.07
C VAL A 346 -8.28 5.81 1.25
N GLU A 347 -9.19 5.04 1.84
CA GLU A 347 -8.99 4.27 3.06
C GLU A 347 -7.88 3.21 2.89
N THR A 348 -7.88 2.53 1.74
CA THR A 348 -6.86 1.53 1.41
C THR A 348 -5.50 2.19 1.19
N VAL A 349 -5.47 3.35 0.53
CA VAL A 349 -4.24 4.11 0.29
C VAL A 349 -3.62 4.55 1.60
N ALA A 350 -4.38 5.22 2.47
CA ALA A 350 -3.92 5.69 3.77
C ALA A 350 -3.41 4.54 4.65
N ARG A 351 -4.19 3.47 4.76
CA ARG A 351 -3.81 2.28 5.53
C ARG A 351 -2.52 1.65 5.05
N THR A 352 -2.34 1.54 3.71
CA THR A 352 -1.12 0.99 3.13
C THR A 352 0.12 1.80 3.51
N GLY A 353 0.03 3.14 3.52
CA GLY A 353 1.14 4.01 3.94
C GLY A 353 1.50 3.85 5.40
N LEU A 354 0.50 3.88 6.28
CA LEU A 354 0.72 3.75 7.73
C LEU A 354 1.25 2.36 8.11
N GLU A 355 0.77 1.29 7.48
CA GLU A 355 1.29 -0.07 7.70
C GLU A 355 2.74 -0.25 7.19
N ALA A 356 3.12 0.49 6.15
CA ALA A 356 4.48 0.43 5.59
C ALA A 356 5.50 1.22 6.41
N LEU A 357 5.05 2.17 7.23
CA LEU A 357 5.90 3.08 7.98
C LEU A 357 6.86 2.32 8.91
N GLY A 358 8.17 2.56 8.71
CA GLY A 358 9.25 1.89 9.42
C GLY A 358 9.55 0.46 8.94
N GLN A 359 8.81 -0.09 7.96
CA GLN A 359 9.06 -1.44 7.44
C GLN A 359 9.80 -1.44 6.10
N GLN A 360 9.64 -0.40 5.31
CA GLN A 360 10.25 -0.29 3.98
C GLN A 360 10.39 1.18 3.56
N PRO A 361 11.38 1.52 2.70
CA PRO A 361 11.62 2.91 2.30
C PRO A 361 10.48 3.51 1.49
N SER A 362 9.81 2.72 0.67
CA SER A 362 8.67 3.15 -0.13
C SER A 362 7.66 2.04 -0.35
N VAL A 363 6.38 2.40 -0.57
CA VAL A 363 5.30 1.47 -0.84
C VAL A 363 4.40 1.97 -1.96
N LEU A 364 4.35 1.21 -3.05
CA LEU A 364 3.39 1.39 -4.14
C LEU A 364 2.04 0.77 -3.77
N VAL A 365 0.97 1.54 -3.93
CA VAL A 365 -0.39 1.04 -3.69
C VAL A 365 -0.87 0.24 -4.90
N GLY A 366 -1.26 -1.01 -4.65
CA GLY A 366 -1.80 -1.92 -5.66
C GLY A 366 -0.73 -2.63 -6.50
N TRP A 367 -1.00 -3.90 -6.81
CA TRP A 367 -0.09 -4.76 -7.57
C TRP A 367 0.14 -4.28 -9.01
N TYR A 368 -0.86 -3.67 -9.64
CA TYR A 368 -0.77 -3.15 -11.01
C TYR A 368 0.19 -1.96 -11.10
N ASN A 369 0.11 -1.02 -10.14
CA ASN A 369 1.04 0.10 -10.06
C ASN A 369 2.47 -0.39 -9.79
N TRP A 370 2.60 -1.39 -8.91
CA TRP A 370 3.89 -2.03 -8.64
C TRP A 370 4.50 -2.66 -9.91
N LEU A 371 3.69 -3.38 -10.69
CA LEU A 371 4.12 -4.00 -11.95
C LEU A 371 4.58 -2.95 -12.96
N ARG A 372 3.80 -1.89 -13.16
CA ARG A 372 4.15 -0.79 -14.06
C ARG A 372 5.46 -0.12 -13.66
N ALA A 373 5.60 0.22 -12.39
CA ALA A 373 6.75 0.95 -11.87
C ALA A 373 8.04 0.12 -11.85
N ASN A 374 7.96 -1.16 -11.53
CA ASN A 374 9.15 -1.98 -11.29
C ASN A 374 9.50 -2.93 -12.45
N VAL A 375 8.55 -3.34 -13.23
CA VAL A 375 8.78 -4.30 -14.34
C VAL A 375 8.69 -3.60 -15.70
N ALA A 376 7.56 -2.99 -16.03
CA ALA A 376 7.37 -2.38 -17.32
C ALA A 376 8.39 -1.25 -17.63
N SER A 377 8.67 -0.41 -16.60
CA SER A 377 9.65 0.68 -16.71
C SER A 377 11.10 0.20 -16.94
N ARG A 378 11.42 -1.05 -16.58
CA ARG A 378 12.76 -1.65 -16.76
C ARG A 378 12.89 -2.50 -18.02
N LEU A 379 11.79 -3.05 -18.53
CA LEU A 379 11.77 -3.87 -19.75
C LEU A 379 11.64 -3.04 -21.01
N LEU A 380 10.97 -1.88 -20.93
CA LEU A 380 10.79 -0.99 -22.06
C LEU A 380 11.98 -0.03 -22.22
N THR A 381 12.34 0.26 -23.47
CA THR A 381 13.29 1.36 -23.70
C THR A 381 12.66 2.69 -23.30
N ARG A 382 13.47 3.63 -22.88
CA ARG A 382 13.04 4.96 -22.39
C ARG A 382 12.06 5.66 -23.35
N PRO A 383 12.32 5.78 -24.68
CA PRO A 383 11.38 6.39 -25.62
C PRO A 383 10.03 5.67 -25.68
N VAL A 384 10.02 4.33 -25.70
CA VAL A 384 8.79 3.53 -25.74
C VAL A 384 7.95 3.76 -24.49
N ALA A 385 8.58 3.77 -23.30
CA ALA A 385 7.90 4.05 -22.05
C ALA A 385 7.27 5.47 -22.03
N ILE A 386 7.99 6.48 -22.54
CA ILE A 386 7.49 7.86 -22.65
C ILE A 386 6.30 7.96 -23.60
N HIS A 387 6.34 7.31 -24.77
CA HIS A 387 5.22 7.32 -25.72
C HIS A 387 3.99 6.60 -25.14
N ALA A 388 4.18 5.46 -24.48
CA ALA A 388 3.08 4.77 -23.81
C ALA A 388 2.45 5.62 -22.70
N ALA A 389 3.28 6.28 -21.90
CA ALA A 389 2.83 7.20 -20.85
C ALA A 389 2.08 8.40 -21.45
N HIS A 390 2.56 8.96 -22.59
CA HIS A 390 1.87 10.05 -23.27
C HIS A 390 0.46 9.64 -23.72
N ALA A 391 0.30 8.45 -24.30
CA ALA A 391 -1.02 7.98 -24.73
C ALA A 391 -2.01 7.87 -23.55
N VAL A 392 -1.55 7.37 -22.40
CA VAL A 392 -2.37 7.28 -21.19
C VAL A 392 -2.73 8.67 -20.65
N MET A 393 -1.74 9.57 -20.55
CA MET A 393 -1.96 10.92 -20.02
C MET A 393 -2.83 11.77 -20.97
N ALA A 394 -2.68 11.63 -22.29
CA ALA A 394 -3.52 12.31 -23.26
C ALA A 394 -5.01 11.93 -23.12
N ALA A 395 -5.32 10.66 -22.80
CA ALA A 395 -6.69 10.23 -22.55
C ALA A 395 -7.31 10.88 -21.29
N GLN A 396 -6.47 11.36 -20.37
CA GLN A 396 -6.88 12.00 -19.10
C GLN A 396 -6.77 13.53 -19.14
N THR A 397 -6.28 14.10 -20.25
CA THR A 397 -6.09 15.55 -20.39
C THR A 397 -7.22 16.15 -21.25
N PRO A 398 -7.80 17.29 -20.86
CA PRO A 398 -8.74 18.04 -21.70
C PRO A 398 -8.13 18.40 -23.06
N GLU A 399 -8.94 18.43 -24.12
CA GLU A 399 -8.46 18.62 -25.49
C GLU A 399 -7.73 19.95 -25.70
N ASP A 400 -8.19 21.01 -25.06
CA ASP A 400 -7.60 22.34 -25.11
C ASP A 400 -6.24 22.45 -24.38
N MET A 401 -5.88 21.43 -23.62
CA MET A 401 -4.62 21.37 -22.87
C MET A 401 -3.66 20.27 -23.37
N ARG A 402 -3.97 19.65 -24.52
CA ARG A 402 -3.11 18.59 -25.14
C ARG A 402 -2.00 19.13 -26.01
#